data_497498abcbf7bc814c8f9a1ea73ee669
#
_entry.id   497498abcbf7bc814c8f9a1ea73ee669
#
_cell.length_a   1.000
_cell.length_b   1.000
_cell.length_c   1.000
_cell.angle_alpha   90.00
_cell.angle_beta   90.00
_cell.angle_gamma   90.00
#
_symmetry.space_group_name_H-M   'P 1'
#
loop_
_entity.id
_entity.type
_entity.pdbx_description
1 polymer ?
#
loop_
_entity_poly.entity_id
_entity_poly.type
_entity_poly.pdbx_seq_one_letter_code
_entity_poly.pdbx_strand_id
1 'polypeptide(L)'
;LMPATAKWVAGKIGLGSFSVNEIGTNIQLGTWYLRHVFDRLDGNAVMATAAYNAGPGRARAWQANEPLEGAIYAETIPFTETRDYVQKVMANAVHYAANFSSGYQPRLKERMGTIPAR
;
A
#
# COMPACT_ATOMS: atom_id res chain seq x y z
N LEU A 1 11.50 -2.84 0.11
CA LEU A 1 11.34 -3.15 -1.31
C LEU A 1 12.20 -4.34 -1.73
N MET A 2 11.68 -5.12 -2.65
CA MET A 2 12.48 -6.16 -3.31
C MET A 2 13.61 -5.52 -4.12
N PRO A 3 14.78 -6.17 -4.21
CA PRO A 3 15.92 -5.57 -4.92
C PRO A 3 15.64 -5.15 -6.36
N ALA A 4 14.86 -5.94 -7.11
CA ALA A 4 14.49 -5.59 -8.47
C ALA A 4 13.61 -4.34 -8.52
N THR A 5 12.66 -4.20 -7.61
CA THR A 5 11.82 -3.02 -7.50
C THR A 5 12.63 -1.80 -7.11
N ALA A 6 13.55 -1.93 -6.15
CA ALA A 6 14.43 -0.85 -5.74
C ALA A 6 15.28 -0.35 -6.91
N LYS A 7 15.81 -1.25 -7.71
CA LYS A 7 16.61 -0.90 -8.91
C LYS A 7 15.76 -0.16 -9.94
N TRP A 8 14.55 -0.61 -10.17
CA TRP A 8 13.63 0.04 -11.10
C TRP A 8 13.27 1.46 -10.65
N VAL A 9 12.94 1.63 -9.35
CA VAL A 9 12.64 2.94 -8.78
C VAL A 9 13.84 3.87 -8.88
N ALA A 10 15.04 3.39 -8.54
CA ALA A 10 16.27 4.17 -8.61
C ALA A 10 16.50 4.72 -10.01
N GLY A 11 16.22 3.92 -11.04
CA GLY A 11 16.29 4.38 -12.43
C GLY A 11 15.28 5.49 -12.73
N LYS A 12 14.08 5.40 -12.16
CA LYS A 12 13.02 6.40 -12.38
C LYS A 12 13.34 7.75 -11.73
N ILE A 13 13.98 7.74 -10.57
CA ILE A 13 14.31 9.00 -9.86
C ILE A 13 15.73 9.51 -10.14
N GLY A 14 16.45 8.85 -11.04
CA GLY A 14 17.80 9.28 -11.43
C GLY A 14 18.88 8.97 -10.39
N LEU A 15 18.64 8.02 -9.51
CA LEU A 15 19.62 7.60 -8.51
C LEU A 15 20.57 6.59 -9.15
N GLY A 16 21.86 6.92 -9.25
CA GLY A 16 22.83 6.07 -9.93
C GLY A 16 23.25 4.88 -9.09
N SER A 17 24.23 5.06 -8.21
CA SER A 17 24.69 4.01 -7.30
C SER A 17 24.01 4.15 -5.95
N PHE A 18 23.56 3.05 -5.38
CA PHE A 18 22.87 3.05 -4.09
C PHE A 18 23.02 1.73 -3.36
N SER A 19 22.76 1.75 -2.05
CA SER A 19 22.67 0.55 -1.23
C SER A 19 21.26 0.45 -0.64
N VAL A 20 20.62 -0.70 -0.83
CA VAL A 20 19.28 -0.93 -0.26
C VAL A 20 19.30 -1.05 1.27
N ASN A 21 20.49 -1.19 1.85
CA ASN A 21 20.65 -1.25 3.31
C ASN A 21 20.80 0.13 3.95
N GLU A 22 20.95 1.19 3.15
CA GLU A 22 21.02 2.54 3.67
C GLU A 22 19.61 3.07 3.97
N ILE A 23 19.38 3.51 5.20
CA ILE A 23 18.06 3.92 5.68
C ILE A 23 17.48 5.06 4.84
N GLY A 24 18.28 6.11 4.59
CA GLY A 24 17.82 7.26 3.80
C GLY A 24 17.41 6.87 2.39
N THR A 25 18.21 6.02 1.75
CA THR A 25 17.92 5.50 0.41
C THR A 25 16.64 4.66 0.41
N ASN A 26 16.47 3.79 1.39
CA ASN A 26 15.27 2.96 1.50
C ASN A 26 14.01 3.81 1.69
N ILE A 27 14.08 4.85 2.50
CA ILE A 27 12.94 5.76 2.71
C ILE A 27 12.61 6.47 1.39
N GLN A 28 13.61 6.97 0.67
CA GLN A 28 13.41 7.65 -0.61
C GLN A 28 12.77 6.73 -1.65
N LEU A 29 13.33 5.55 -1.83
CA LEU A 29 12.81 4.57 -2.79
C LEU A 29 11.42 4.09 -2.42
N GLY A 30 11.21 3.76 -1.14
CA GLY A 30 9.93 3.27 -0.65
C GLY A 30 8.83 4.31 -0.74
N THR A 31 9.11 5.56 -0.40
CA THR A 31 8.16 6.67 -0.47
C THR A 31 7.74 6.92 -1.91
N TRP A 32 8.70 6.96 -2.83
CA TRP A 32 8.40 7.13 -4.26
C TRP A 32 7.53 6.00 -4.78
N TYR A 33 7.88 4.75 -4.44
CA TYR A 33 7.13 3.58 -4.91
C TYR A 33 5.72 3.54 -4.36
N LEU A 34 5.55 3.86 -3.07
CA LEU A 34 4.21 3.92 -2.46
C LEU A 34 3.33 4.95 -3.17
N ARG A 35 3.87 6.13 -3.45
CA ARG A 35 3.14 7.15 -4.21
C ARG A 35 2.80 6.66 -5.62
N HIS A 36 3.75 6.00 -6.27
CA HIS A 36 3.55 5.47 -7.62
C HIS A 36 2.39 4.46 -7.66
N VAL A 37 2.37 3.47 -6.74
CA VAL A 37 1.28 2.48 -6.72
C VAL A 37 -0.04 3.09 -6.26
N PHE A 38 0.00 4.05 -5.35
CA PHE A 38 -1.19 4.78 -4.92
C PHE A 38 -1.85 5.50 -6.11
N ASP A 39 -1.06 6.21 -6.89
CA ASP A 39 -1.57 6.92 -8.07
C ASP A 39 -2.08 5.95 -9.14
N ARG A 40 -1.38 4.84 -9.35
CA ARG A 40 -1.79 3.83 -10.33
C ARG A 40 -3.07 3.08 -9.94
N LEU A 41 -3.39 3.06 -8.66
CA LEU A 41 -4.58 2.39 -8.14
C LEU A 41 -5.66 3.41 -7.73
N ASP A 42 -5.68 4.55 -8.40
CA ASP A 42 -6.69 5.59 -8.30
C ASP A 42 -6.87 6.14 -6.88
N GLY A 43 -5.79 6.17 -6.12
CA GLY A 43 -5.79 6.68 -4.76
C GLY A 43 -6.44 5.75 -3.74
N ASN A 44 -6.60 4.48 -4.07
CA ASN A 44 -7.18 3.50 -3.14
C ASN A 44 -6.11 3.00 -2.16
N ALA A 45 -6.23 3.40 -0.90
CA ALA A 45 -5.22 3.12 0.12
C ALA A 45 -5.04 1.62 0.39
N VAL A 46 -6.12 0.85 0.43
CA VAL A 46 -6.05 -0.59 0.70
C VAL A 46 -5.34 -1.32 -0.44
N MET A 47 -5.74 -1.03 -1.68
CA MET A 47 -5.11 -1.64 -2.85
C MET A 47 -3.65 -1.21 -2.98
N ALA A 48 -3.34 0.06 -2.72
CA ALA A 48 -1.97 0.56 -2.77
C ALA A 48 -1.09 -0.14 -1.73
N THR A 49 -1.63 -0.38 -0.53
CA THR A 49 -0.91 -1.11 0.52
C THR A 49 -0.65 -2.55 0.12
N ALA A 50 -1.65 -3.23 -0.45
CA ALA A 50 -1.48 -4.58 -0.99
C ALA A 50 -0.45 -4.61 -2.12
N ALA A 51 -0.52 -3.63 -3.03
CA ALA A 51 0.41 -3.52 -4.15
C ALA A 51 1.85 -3.23 -3.70
N TYR A 52 2.02 -2.44 -2.66
CA TYR A 52 3.35 -2.17 -2.10
C TYR A 52 4.02 -3.46 -1.62
N ASN A 53 3.26 -4.34 -1.01
CA ASN A 53 3.76 -5.62 -0.48
C ASN A 53 3.88 -6.70 -1.57
N ALA A 54 2.88 -6.84 -2.44
CA ALA A 54 2.78 -7.97 -3.37
C ALA A 54 2.86 -7.59 -4.86
N GLY A 55 2.85 -6.30 -5.18
CA GLY A 55 2.86 -5.80 -6.54
C GLY A 55 1.48 -5.39 -7.04
N PRO A 56 1.41 -4.38 -7.94
CA PRO A 56 0.12 -3.87 -8.43
C PRO A 56 -0.66 -4.90 -9.27
N GLY A 57 0.04 -5.78 -9.98
CA GLY A 57 -0.63 -6.83 -10.76
C GLY A 57 -1.45 -7.77 -9.88
N ARG A 58 -0.89 -8.20 -8.76
CA ARG A 58 -1.60 -9.05 -7.80
C ARG A 58 -2.74 -8.30 -7.12
N ALA A 59 -2.51 -7.05 -6.72
CA ALA A 59 -3.56 -6.25 -6.11
C ALA A 59 -4.78 -6.13 -7.03
N ARG A 60 -4.56 -5.92 -8.33
CA ARG A 60 -5.63 -5.90 -9.34
C ARG A 60 -6.27 -7.26 -9.54
N ALA A 61 -5.46 -8.32 -9.58
CA ALA A 61 -5.97 -9.69 -9.77
C ALA A 61 -6.90 -10.12 -8.62
N TRP A 62 -6.71 -9.55 -7.44
CA TRP A 62 -7.54 -9.87 -6.27
C TRP A 62 -8.85 -9.07 -6.19
N GLN A 63 -9.12 -8.18 -7.14
CA GLN A 63 -10.41 -7.50 -7.22
C GLN A 63 -11.50 -8.48 -7.63
N ALA A 64 -12.68 -8.34 -7.04
CA ALA A 64 -13.85 -9.12 -7.43
C ALA A 64 -14.55 -8.50 -8.64
N ASN A 65 -15.56 -9.20 -9.17
CA ASN A 65 -16.37 -8.70 -10.28
C ASN A 65 -17.35 -7.59 -9.85
N GLU A 66 -17.55 -7.45 -8.55
CA GLU A 66 -18.39 -6.40 -7.96
C GLU A 66 -17.56 -5.57 -6.97
N PRO A 67 -17.96 -4.33 -6.69
CA PRO A 67 -17.28 -3.54 -5.66
C PRO A 67 -17.35 -4.24 -4.29
N LEU A 68 -16.25 -4.16 -3.54
CA LEU A 68 -16.14 -4.74 -2.21
C LEU A 68 -15.74 -3.67 -1.20
N GLU A 69 -16.25 -3.77 0.02
CA GLU A 69 -15.67 -3.01 1.13
C GLU A 69 -14.19 -3.36 1.27
N GLY A 70 -13.36 -2.34 1.60
CA GLY A 70 -11.92 -2.53 1.75
C GLY A 70 -11.56 -3.61 2.75
N ALA A 71 -12.31 -3.69 3.88
CA ALA A 71 -12.09 -4.71 4.89
C ALA A 71 -12.32 -6.12 4.34
N ILE A 72 -13.35 -6.30 3.50
CA ILE A 72 -13.64 -7.60 2.87
C ILE A 72 -12.56 -7.95 1.85
N TYR A 73 -12.17 -6.98 1.02
CA TYR A 73 -11.06 -7.18 0.08
C TYR A 73 -9.80 -7.65 0.80
N ALA A 74 -9.45 -7.00 1.91
CA ALA A 74 -8.26 -7.36 2.68
C ALA A 74 -8.34 -8.80 3.21
N GLU A 75 -9.51 -9.23 3.69
CA GLU A 75 -9.72 -10.59 4.18
C GLU A 75 -9.61 -11.64 3.07
N THR A 76 -9.93 -11.28 1.84
CA THR A 76 -9.91 -12.20 0.69
C THR A 76 -8.53 -12.32 0.05
N ILE A 77 -7.55 -11.53 0.47
CA ILE A 77 -6.19 -11.63 -0.06
C ILE A 77 -5.64 -13.04 0.19
N PRO A 78 -5.28 -13.79 -0.87
CA PRO A 78 -4.88 -15.19 -0.70
C PRO A 78 -3.48 -15.36 -0.08
N PHE A 79 -2.64 -14.33 -0.13
CA PHE A 79 -1.31 -14.37 0.49
C PHE A 79 -1.43 -13.94 1.96
N THR A 80 -1.16 -14.85 2.88
CA THR A 80 -1.23 -14.58 4.32
C THR A 80 -0.36 -13.39 4.72
N GLU A 81 0.87 -13.34 4.22
CA GLU A 81 1.79 -12.24 4.50
C GLU A 81 1.19 -10.89 4.08
N THR A 82 0.68 -10.78 2.87
CA THR A 82 0.09 -9.54 2.36
C THR A 82 -1.19 -9.19 3.10
N ARG A 83 -2.04 -10.17 3.37
CA ARG A 83 -3.27 -9.95 4.13
C ARG A 83 -2.97 -9.37 5.51
N ASP A 84 -2.03 -9.98 6.24
CA ASP A 84 -1.64 -9.50 7.57
C ASP A 84 -1.00 -8.12 7.49
N TYR A 85 -0.19 -7.88 6.49
CA TYR A 85 0.45 -6.59 6.25
C TYR A 85 -0.58 -5.48 6.04
N VAL A 86 -1.55 -5.69 5.15
CA VAL A 86 -2.61 -4.71 4.87
C VAL A 86 -3.42 -4.42 6.12
N GLN A 87 -3.83 -5.45 6.85
CA GLN A 87 -4.62 -5.28 8.06
C GLN A 87 -3.86 -4.49 9.13
N LYS A 88 -2.58 -4.78 9.33
CA LYS A 88 -1.73 -4.07 10.29
C LYS A 88 -1.51 -2.61 9.89
N VAL A 89 -1.19 -2.36 8.63
CA VAL A 89 -0.93 -0.99 8.14
C VAL A 89 -2.17 -0.12 8.31
N MET A 90 -3.34 -0.63 7.93
CA MET A 90 -4.57 0.14 8.03
C MET A 90 -4.99 0.37 9.50
N ALA A 91 -4.83 -0.63 10.35
CA ALA A 91 -5.11 -0.49 11.78
C ALA A 91 -4.16 0.52 12.43
N ASN A 92 -2.88 0.46 12.10
CA ASN A 92 -1.88 1.40 12.61
C ASN A 92 -2.15 2.83 12.14
N ALA A 93 -2.63 3.02 10.92
CA ALA A 93 -2.98 4.32 10.38
C ALA A 93 -4.11 4.97 11.20
N VAL A 94 -5.13 4.20 11.57
CA VAL A 94 -6.23 4.68 12.41
C VAL A 94 -5.72 5.05 13.80
N HIS A 95 -4.94 4.18 14.42
CA HIS A 95 -4.36 4.41 15.74
C HIS A 95 -3.46 5.65 15.76
N TYR A 96 -2.61 5.78 14.74
CA TYR A 96 -1.69 6.91 14.61
C TYR A 96 -2.46 8.22 14.46
N ALA A 97 -3.48 8.24 13.61
CA ALA A 97 -4.31 9.43 13.40
C ALA A 97 -5.02 9.85 14.69
N ALA A 98 -5.51 8.90 15.48
CA ALA A 98 -6.18 9.17 16.76
C ALA A 98 -5.23 9.82 17.76
N ASN A 99 -3.93 9.50 17.73
CA ASN A 99 -2.94 10.02 18.68
C ASN A 99 -2.37 11.38 18.26
N PHE A 100 -2.34 11.71 16.97
CA PHE A 100 -1.62 12.87 16.44
C PHE A 100 -2.47 13.90 15.74
N SER A 101 -3.78 13.67 15.64
CA SER A 101 -4.71 14.61 15.02
C SER A 101 -5.79 15.00 15.99
N SER A 102 -6.33 16.23 15.84
CA SER A 102 -7.51 16.70 16.55
C SER A 102 -8.70 16.71 15.59
N GLY A 103 -9.92 16.56 16.12
CA GLY A 103 -11.14 16.55 15.33
C GLY A 103 -11.58 15.14 14.95
N TYR A 104 -12.47 15.07 13.93
CA TYR A 104 -13.05 13.80 13.52
C TYR A 104 -11.98 12.86 12.93
N GLN A 105 -11.97 11.61 13.41
CA GLN A 105 -11.09 10.57 12.91
C GLN A 105 -11.95 9.44 12.31
N PRO A 106 -11.78 9.12 11.03
CA PRO A 106 -12.50 8.00 10.41
C PRO A 106 -12.19 6.67 11.13
N ARG A 107 -13.20 5.83 11.25
CA ARG A 107 -13.03 4.46 11.71
C ARG A 107 -12.24 3.66 10.69
N LEU A 108 -11.69 2.52 11.10
CA LEU A 108 -10.96 1.62 10.20
C LEU A 108 -11.76 1.29 8.95
N LYS A 109 -13.03 0.90 9.10
CA LYS A 109 -13.90 0.56 7.97
C LYS A 109 -14.04 1.72 6.97
N GLU A 110 -14.26 2.94 7.48
CA GLU A 110 -14.39 4.13 6.64
C GLU A 110 -13.08 4.44 5.92
N ARG A 111 -11.96 4.33 6.62
CA ARG A 111 -10.63 4.61 6.08
C ARG A 111 -10.23 3.60 5.00
N MET A 112 -10.67 2.35 5.13
CA MET A 112 -10.42 1.32 4.12
C MET A 112 -11.28 1.47 2.88
N GLY A 113 -12.44 2.16 2.99
CA GLY A 113 -13.26 2.51 1.85
C GLY A 113 -13.82 1.32 1.09
N THR A 114 -14.01 1.52 -0.20
CA THR A 114 -14.58 0.53 -1.12
C THR A 114 -13.61 0.27 -2.26
N ILE A 115 -13.41 -1.00 -2.59
CA ILE A 115 -12.57 -1.43 -3.70
C ILE A 115 -13.45 -1.53 -4.94
N PRO A 116 -13.11 -0.85 -6.05
CA PRO A 116 -13.90 -0.95 -7.27
C PRO A 116 -13.89 -2.36 -7.84
N ALA A 117 -14.89 -2.66 -8.68
CA ALA A 117 -14.93 -3.91 -9.42
C ALA A 117 -13.75 -3.99 -10.39
N ARG A 118 -13.36 -5.21 -10.69
CA ARG A 118 -12.31 -5.52 -11.67
C ARG A 118 -12.62 -4.91 -13.02
#